data_0758379b21268cd83a77367d27788b7c
#
_entry.id   0758379b21268cd83a77367d27788b7c
#
_cell.length_a   1.000
_cell.length_b   1.000
_cell.length_c   1.000
_cell.angle_alpha   90.00
_cell.angle_beta   90.00
_cell.angle_gamma   90.00
#
_symmetry.space_group_name_H-M   'P 1'
#
loop_
_entity.id
_entity.type
_entity.pdbx_description
1 polymer ?
#
loop_
_entity_poly.entity_id
_entity_poly.type
_entity_poly.pdbx_seq_one_letter_code
_entity_poly.pdbx_strand_id
1 'polypeptide(L)'
;IVVESSLSFLPFTEKVVETPSGEQYVGVDFAKRLCGVSIIRSGESMETALRACCKGIRIGKILVLRNGNDNGNVLVYERLPTDVEKRFLLLMDPIIGTGTAAHSAIQLMVNKGVAEKNILVLSLIAVPEGIKKIFESFPAVKIVTSEIDREVDQQDLGVRPGVGGFGDRYFAE
;
A
#
# COMPACT_ATOMS: atom_id res chain seq x y z
N ILE A 1 10.00 5.79 -8.06
CA ILE A 1 10.77 4.53 -7.96
C ILE A 1 9.93 3.44 -7.28
N VAL A 2 9.55 3.53 -5.98
CA VAL A 2 8.80 2.46 -5.27
C VAL A 2 7.50 2.10 -6.02
N VAL A 3 6.71 3.10 -6.40
CA VAL A 3 5.49 2.88 -7.18
C VAL A 3 5.77 2.22 -8.53
N GLU A 4 6.73 2.72 -9.28
CA GLU A 4 7.09 2.16 -10.59
C GLU A 4 7.57 0.72 -10.47
N SER A 5 8.48 0.44 -9.51
CA SER A 5 8.95 -0.92 -9.24
C SER A 5 7.79 -1.84 -8.87
N SER A 6 6.80 -1.34 -8.13
CA SER A 6 5.64 -2.11 -7.73
C SER A 6 4.77 -2.58 -8.91
N LEU A 7 4.70 -1.79 -9.97
CA LEU A 7 3.91 -2.12 -11.15
C LEU A 7 4.40 -3.39 -11.85
N SER A 8 5.69 -3.72 -11.76
CA SER A 8 6.26 -4.94 -12.35
C SER A 8 5.73 -6.24 -11.71
N PHE A 9 5.15 -6.16 -10.52
CA PHE A 9 4.54 -7.31 -9.82
C PHE A 9 3.08 -7.54 -10.18
N LEU A 10 2.49 -6.67 -11.00
CA LEU A 10 1.10 -6.77 -11.41
C LEU A 10 0.96 -7.70 -12.64
N PRO A 11 -0.11 -8.49 -12.73
CA PRO A 11 -0.37 -9.29 -13.90
C PRO A 11 -0.82 -8.42 -15.07
N PHE A 12 -0.29 -8.72 -16.25
CA PHE A 12 -0.64 -8.09 -17.51
C PHE A 12 -1.41 -9.07 -18.42
N THR A 13 -2.22 -8.51 -19.30
CA THR A 13 -2.87 -9.23 -20.40
C THR A 13 -2.52 -8.56 -21.72
N GLU A 14 -2.50 -9.33 -22.81
CA GLU A 14 -2.38 -8.76 -24.15
C GLU A 14 -3.59 -7.89 -24.46
N LYS A 15 -3.33 -6.79 -25.15
CA LYS A 15 -4.35 -5.85 -25.64
C LYS A 15 -4.02 -5.42 -27.06
N VAL A 16 -4.90 -5.76 -27.97
CA VAL A 16 -4.80 -5.31 -29.36
C VAL A 16 -5.46 -3.93 -29.47
N VAL A 17 -4.76 -2.99 -30.06
CA VAL A 17 -5.26 -1.64 -30.35
C VAL A 17 -5.03 -1.33 -31.84
N GLU A 18 -5.94 -0.55 -32.43
CA GLU A 18 -5.76 0.00 -33.75
C GLU A 18 -4.99 1.31 -33.66
N THR A 19 -3.91 1.42 -34.45
CA THR A 19 -3.10 2.63 -34.52
C THR A 19 -3.79 3.69 -35.39
N PRO A 20 -3.38 4.95 -35.33
CA PRO A 20 -3.90 6.00 -36.20
C PRO A 20 -3.71 5.74 -37.71
N SER A 21 -2.80 4.83 -38.10
CA SER A 21 -2.57 4.39 -39.47
C SER A 21 -3.51 3.26 -39.93
N GLY A 22 -4.37 2.75 -39.01
CA GLY A 22 -5.26 1.61 -39.31
C GLY A 22 -4.63 0.23 -39.09
N GLU A 23 -3.39 0.16 -38.62
CA GLU A 23 -2.69 -1.08 -38.33
C GLU A 23 -2.98 -1.61 -36.93
N GLN A 24 -3.03 -2.94 -36.78
CA GLN A 24 -3.18 -3.55 -35.46
C GLN A 24 -1.83 -3.60 -34.72
N TYR A 25 -1.84 -3.19 -33.47
CA TYR A 25 -0.69 -3.28 -32.55
C TYR A 25 -1.07 -4.10 -31.33
N VAL A 26 -0.24 -5.10 -31.01
CA VAL A 26 -0.39 -5.93 -29.81
C VAL A 26 0.45 -5.33 -28.70
N GLY A 27 -0.21 -4.73 -27.72
CA GLY A 27 0.40 -4.18 -26.51
C GLY A 27 -0.02 -4.98 -25.27
N VAL A 28 0.15 -4.37 -24.10
CA VAL A 28 -0.24 -4.95 -22.80
C VAL A 28 -1.12 -3.99 -22.02
N ASP A 29 -2.00 -4.53 -21.19
CA ASP A 29 -2.81 -3.79 -20.23
C ASP A 29 -2.80 -4.54 -18.88
N PHE A 30 -3.14 -3.87 -17.80
CA PHE A 30 -3.28 -4.54 -16.51
C PHE A 30 -4.44 -5.54 -16.55
N ALA A 31 -4.20 -6.74 -16.04
CA ALA A 31 -5.22 -7.81 -16.01
C ALA A 31 -6.44 -7.46 -15.14
N LYS A 32 -6.28 -6.54 -14.20
CA LYS A 32 -7.34 -6.02 -13.32
C LYS A 32 -7.22 -4.51 -13.16
N ARG A 33 -8.34 -3.86 -12.83
CA ARG A 33 -8.33 -2.45 -12.44
C ARG A 33 -7.54 -2.25 -11.17
N LEU A 34 -6.75 -1.18 -11.13
CA LEU A 34 -5.95 -0.81 -9.97
C LEU A 34 -6.76 0.07 -9.02
N CYS A 35 -6.35 0.06 -7.75
CA CYS A 35 -6.80 1.00 -6.73
C CYS A 35 -5.68 1.26 -5.74
N GLY A 36 -5.33 2.53 -5.52
CA GLY A 36 -4.52 2.92 -4.39
C GLY A 36 -5.35 2.92 -3.11
N VAL A 37 -4.74 2.62 -1.98
CA VAL A 37 -5.35 2.76 -0.65
C VAL A 37 -4.34 3.40 0.27
N SER A 38 -4.64 4.60 0.77
CA SER A 38 -3.77 5.32 1.70
C SER A 38 -4.13 5.00 3.14
N ILE A 39 -3.15 4.59 3.94
CA ILE A 39 -3.29 4.54 5.39
C ILE A 39 -3.04 5.95 5.91
N ILE A 40 -4.12 6.61 6.32
CA ILE A 40 -4.10 7.99 6.81
C ILE A 40 -3.31 8.04 8.13
N ARG A 41 -2.50 9.04 8.34
CA ARG A 41 -2.22 10.27 7.58
C ARG A 41 -1.07 10.06 6.57
N SER A 42 -0.01 9.34 6.97
CA SER A 42 1.26 9.23 6.26
C SER A 42 1.15 8.68 4.82
N GLY A 43 0.27 7.74 4.56
CA GLY A 43 0.06 7.15 3.24
C GLY A 43 -0.34 8.15 2.15
N GLU A 44 -0.95 9.28 2.53
CA GLU A 44 -1.34 10.34 1.59
C GLU A 44 -0.13 10.98 0.89
N SER A 45 1.05 10.96 1.52
CA SER A 45 2.30 11.46 0.94
C SER A 45 2.68 10.77 -0.37
N MET A 46 2.23 9.52 -0.58
CA MET A 46 2.54 8.72 -1.77
C MET A 46 1.51 8.87 -2.90
N GLU A 47 0.36 9.51 -2.64
CA GLU A 47 -0.74 9.61 -3.63
C GLU A 47 -0.33 10.35 -4.91
N THR A 48 0.42 11.44 -4.79
CA THR A 48 0.88 12.21 -5.95
C THR A 48 1.77 11.37 -6.86
N ALA A 49 2.71 10.61 -6.28
CA ALA A 49 3.57 9.70 -7.03
C ALA A 49 2.76 8.58 -7.71
N LEU A 50 1.77 8.03 -7.00
CA LEU A 50 0.90 6.99 -7.57
C LEU A 50 0.08 7.54 -8.75
N ARG A 51 -0.48 8.74 -8.65
CA ARG A 51 -1.22 9.38 -9.74
C ARG A 51 -0.35 9.74 -10.94
N ALA A 52 0.93 10.07 -10.70
CA ALA A 52 1.89 10.34 -11.77
C ALA A 52 2.19 9.07 -12.59
N CYS A 53 2.30 7.91 -11.94
CA CYS A 53 2.54 6.62 -12.59
C CYS A 53 1.27 6.02 -13.19
N CYS A 54 0.13 6.16 -12.52
CA CYS A 54 -1.14 5.53 -12.88
C CYS A 54 -2.24 6.58 -13.06
N LYS A 55 -2.33 7.16 -14.25
CA LYS A 55 -3.33 8.20 -14.57
C LYS A 55 -4.75 7.68 -14.33
N GLY A 56 -5.57 8.47 -13.65
CA GLY A 56 -6.98 8.16 -13.40
C GLY A 56 -7.21 7.05 -12.36
N ILE A 57 -6.19 6.61 -11.63
CA ILE A 57 -6.33 5.62 -10.56
C ILE A 57 -7.27 6.14 -9.46
N ARG A 58 -8.17 5.27 -9.00
CA ARG A 58 -8.97 5.55 -7.80
C ARG A 58 -8.13 5.32 -6.56
N ILE A 59 -8.28 6.22 -5.57
CA ILE A 59 -7.59 6.09 -4.29
C ILE A 59 -8.65 6.03 -3.20
N GLY A 60 -8.62 4.96 -2.43
CA GLY A 60 -9.36 4.81 -1.18
C GLY A 60 -8.53 5.28 0.00
N LYS A 61 -9.18 5.51 1.13
CA LYS A 61 -8.54 5.97 2.37
C LYS A 61 -9.01 5.13 3.55
N ILE A 62 -8.07 4.83 4.44
CA ILE A 62 -8.31 4.09 5.68
C ILE A 62 -7.63 4.84 6.82
N LEU A 63 -8.33 5.09 7.89
CA LEU A 63 -7.77 5.57 9.14
C LEU A 63 -7.86 4.47 10.21
N VAL A 64 -6.71 4.05 10.68
CA VAL A 64 -6.57 3.09 11.77
C VAL A 64 -5.93 3.81 12.94
N LEU A 65 -6.62 3.88 14.07
CA LEU A 65 -6.06 4.42 15.32
C LEU A 65 -5.68 3.29 16.26
N ARG A 66 -4.64 3.53 17.04
CA ARG A 66 -4.23 2.64 18.13
C ARG A 66 -5.13 2.90 19.35
N ASN A 67 -5.78 1.87 19.86
CA ASN A 67 -6.51 1.99 21.12
C ASN A 67 -5.52 1.88 22.28
N GLY A 68 -5.45 2.94 23.11
CA GLY A 68 -4.43 3.04 24.18
C GLY A 68 -4.56 2.02 25.32
N ASN A 69 -5.70 1.35 25.47
CA ASN A 69 -5.98 0.45 26.60
C ASN A 69 -5.99 -1.03 26.24
N ASP A 70 -6.08 -1.37 24.96
CA ASP A 70 -6.03 -2.75 24.46
C ASP A 70 -5.05 -2.82 23.29
N ASN A 71 -4.34 -3.93 23.15
CA ASN A 71 -3.39 -4.17 22.05
C ASN A 71 -4.06 -4.21 20.65
N GLY A 72 -5.24 -3.62 20.50
CA GLY A 72 -6.03 -3.61 19.28
C GLY A 72 -6.03 -2.26 18.56
N ASN A 73 -5.93 -2.30 17.24
CA ASN A 73 -6.20 -1.13 16.40
C ASN A 73 -7.71 -1.02 16.16
N VAL A 74 -8.23 0.19 16.24
CA VAL A 74 -9.62 0.48 15.89
C VAL A 74 -9.65 1.14 14.51
N LEU A 75 -10.40 0.54 13.60
CA LEU A 75 -10.76 1.18 12.34
C LEU A 75 -11.70 2.34 12.63
N VAL A 76 -11.28 3.55 12.31
CA VAL A 76 -12.05 4.78 12.60
C VAL A 76 -12.78 5.27 11.36
N TYR A 77 -12.19 5.07 10.19
CA TYR A 77 -12.73 5.58 8.95
C TYR A 77 -12.27 4.73 7.77
N GLU A 78 -13.18 4.50 6.84
CA GLU A 78 -12.85 3.92 5.54
C GLU A 78 -13.66 4.58 4.43
N ARG A 79 -13.01 4.81 3.31
CA ARG A 79 -13.67 5.17 2.06
C ARG A 79 -13.00 4.45 0.91
N LEU A 80 -13.65 3.43 0.42
CA LEU A 80 -13.14 2.52 -0.61
C LEU A 80 -14.09 2.49 -1.82
N PRO A 81 -13.61 2.17 -3.02
CA PRO A 81 -14.47 1.86 -4.15
C PRO A 81 -15.39 0.67 -3.83
N THR A 82 -16.63 0.73 -4.32
CA THR A 82 -17.64 -0.33 -4.09
C THR A 82 -17.27 -1.68 -4.69
N ASP A 83 -16.35 -1.68 -5.68
CA ASP A 83 -15.83 -2.85 -6.41
C ASP A 83 -14.40 -3.22 -5.97
N VAL A 84 -14.02 -2.89 -4.72
CA VAL A 84 -12.64 -3.06 -4.22
C VAL A 84 -12.16 -4.51 -4.29
N GLU A 85 -13.04 -5.48 -4.08
CA GLU A 85 -12.74 -6.91 -4.12
C GLU A 85 -12.31 -7.41 -5.51
N LYS A 86 -12.67 -6.67 -6.57
CA LYS A 86 -12.32 -6.99 -7.96
C LYS A 86 -11.02 -6.33 -8.44
N ARG A 87 -10.40 -5.52 -7.58
CA ARG A 87 -9.25 -4.70 -7.94
C ARG A 87 -7.94 -5.31 -7.44
N PHE A 88 -6.85 -4.86 -8.05
CA PHE A 88 -5.51 -4.95 -7.50
C PHE A 88 -5.27 -3.73 -6.60
N LEU A 89 -4.82 -3.95 -5.36
CA LEU A 89 -4.63 -2.89 -4.38
C LEU A 89 -3.16 -2.55 -4.20
N LEU A 90 -2.87 -1.25 -4.26
CA LEU A 90 -1.60 -0.64 -3.90
C LEU A 90 -1.80 0.06 -2.57
N LEU A 91 -1.50 -0.64 -1.46
CA LEU A 91 -1.67 -0.15 -0.10
C LEU A 91 -0.45 0.69 0.29
N MET A 92 -0.64 1.97 0.56
CA MET A 92 0.42 2.93 0.83
C MET A 92 0.57 3.18 2.33
N ASP A 93 1.73 2.76 2.87
CA ASP A 93 2.19 3.00 4.23
C ASP A 93 3.68 3.34 4.21
N PRO A 94 4.07 4.62 4.19
CA PRO A 94 5.47 5.01 4.02
C PRO A 94 6.44 4.41 5.03
N ILE A 95 6.01 4.17 6.26
CA ILE A 95 6.86 3.66 7.34
C ILE A 95 6.21 2.43 7.99
N ILE A 96 6.73 1.26 7.69
CA ILE A 96 6.31 0.01 8.33
C ILE A 96 7.24 -0.26 9.52
N GLY A 97 6.91 0.28 10.69
CA GLY A 97 7.58 -0.02 11.96
C GLY A 97 7.11 -1.36 12.53
N THR A 98 6.25 -1.36 13.53
CA THR A 98 5.65 -2.58 14.12
C THR A 98 4.74 -3.35 13.16
N GLY A 99 4.43 -2.81 12.00
CA GLY A 99 3.54 -3.39 11.01
C GLY A 99 2.04 -3.40 11.39
N THR A 100 1.68 -2.86 12.56
CA THR A 100 0.32 -2.99 13.10
C THR A 100 -0.72 -2.26 12.25
N ALA A 101 -0.42 -1.07 11.73
CA ALA A 101 -1.33 -0.30 10.89
C ALA A 101 -1.56 -1.01 9.53
N ALA A 102 -0.47 -1.40 8.87
CA ALA A 102 -0.52 -2.14 7.62
C ALA A 102 -1.27 -3.49 7.79
N HIS A 103 -0.97 -4.24 8.87
CA HIS A 103 -1.67 -5.49 9.19
C HIS A 103 -3.19 -5.28 9.31
N SER A 104 -3.62 -4.27 10.08
CA SER A 104 -5.06 -3.98 10.24
C SER A 104 -5.73 -3.55 8.94
N ALA A 105 -5.02 -2.78 8.10
CA ALA A 105 -5.52 -2.37 6.79
C ALA A 105 -5.65 -3.58 5.84
N ILE A 106 -4.67 -4.49 5.82
CA ILE A 106 -4.72 -5.72 5.02
C ILE A 106 -5.89 -6.61 5.49
N GLN A 107 -6.04 -6.80 6.82
CA GLN A 107 -7.14 -7.58 7.38
C GLN A 107 -8.49 -7.02 6.95
N LEU A 108 -8.65 -5.70 6.96
CA LEU A 108 -9.87 -5.04 6.48
C LEU A 108 -10.13 -5.35 5.00
N MET A 109 -9.10 -5.29 4.15
CA MET A 109 -9.24 -5.59 2.73
C MET A 109 -9.62 -7.05 2.49
N VAL A 110 -9.00 -7.98 3.21
CA VAL A 110 -9.34 -9.40 3.15
C VAL A 110 -10.78 -9.65 3.60
N ASN A 111 -11.22 -9.01 4.68
CA ASN A 111 -12.61 -9.08 5.15
C ASN A 111 -13.62 -8.51 4.13
N LYS A 112 -13.19 -7.59 3.26
CA LYS A 112 -14.00 -7.08 2.13
C LYS A 112 -13.92 -7.96 0.87
N GLY A 113 -13.29 -9.12 0.96
CA GLY A 113 -13.23 -10.09 -0.13
C GLY A 113 -12.06 -9.90 -1.09
N VAL A 114 -11.10 -9.02 -0.78
CA VAL A 114 -9.88 -8.88 -1.60
C VAL A 114 -8.97 -10.07 -1.32
N ALA A 115 -8.58 -10.79 -2.36
CA ALA A 115 -7.61 -11.87 -2.21
C ALA A 115 -6.22 -11.30 -1.85
N GLU A 116 -5.52 -11.91 -0.89
CA GLU A 116 -4.19 -11.47 -0.43
C GLU A 116 -3.20 -11.23 -1.57
N LYS A 117 -3.15 -12.16 -2.55
CA LYS A 117 -2.29 -12.05 -3.74
C LYS A 117 -2.55 -10.82 -4.62
N ASN A 118 -3.68 -10.13 -4.40
CA ASN A 118 -4.03 -8.89 -5.09
C ASN A 118 -3.70 -7.65 -4.25
N ILE A 119 -3.02 -7.81 -3.11
CA ILE A 119 -2.59 -6.71 -2.25
C ILE A 119 -1.08 -6.57 -2.35
N LEU A 120 -0.65 -5.38 -2.68
CA LEU A 120 0.75 -4.97 -2.75
C LEU A 120 0.95 -3.77 -1.83
N VAL A 121 1.76 -3.93 -0.79
CA VAL A 121 2.08 -2.86 0.17
C VAL A 121 3.27 -2.08 -0.33
N LEU A 122 3.14 -0.77 -0.36
CA LEU A 122 4.17 0.17 -0.78
C LEU A 122 4.66 0.95 0.44
N SER A 123 5.95 0.86 0.71
CA SER A 123 6.59 1.55 1.82
C SER A 123 7.88 2.24 1.36
N LEU A 124 8.30 3.27 2.07
CA LEU A 124 9.62 3.87 1.88
C LEU A 124 10.64 3.18 2.80
N ILE A 125 10.27 2.98 4.06
CA ILE A 125 11.12 2.32 5.06
C ILE A 125 10.29 1.26 5.77
N ALA A 126 10.85 0.08 5.91
CA ALA A 126 10.26 -1.00 6.70
C ALA A 126 11.30 -1.58 7.66
N VAL A 127 10.85 -2.28 8.71
CA VAL A 127 11.74 -3.05 9.57
C VAL A 127 11.35 -4.54 9.57
N PRO A 128 12.32 -5.44 9.85
CA PRO A 128 12.07 -6.88 9.82
C PRO A 128 10.89 -7.33 10.71
N GLU A 129 10.71 -6.70 11.88
CA GLU A 129 9.60 -7.01 12.79
C GLU A 129 8.24 -6.80 12.14
N GLY A 130 8.03 -5.62 11.52
CA GLY A 130 6.78 -5.29 10.85
C GLY A 130 6.53 -6.14 9.61
N ILE A 131 7.57 -6.40 8.82
CA ILE A 131 7.50 -7.29 7.66
C ILE A 131 7.09 -8.71 8.09
N LYS A 132 7.73 -9.25 9.13
CA LYS A 132 7.45 -10.56 9.67
C LYS A 132 6.01 -10.67 10.14
N LYS A 133 5.54 -9.70 10.93
CA LYS A 133 4.15 -9.65 11.41
C LYS A 133 3.12 -9.71 10.29
N ILE A 134 3.37 -9.01 9.18
CA ILE A 134 2.47 -9.03 8.03
C ILE A 134 2.48 -10.41 7.38
N PHE A 135 3.66 -11.01 7.11
CA PHE A 135 3.75 -12.30 6.44
C PHE A 135 3.28 -13.49 7.27
N GLU A 136 3.34 -13.41 8.60
CA GLU A 136 2.79 -14.44 9.49
C GLU A 136 1.28 -14.59 9.33
N SER A 137 0.57 -13.49 9.05
CA SER A 137 -0.89 -13.52 8.88
C SER A 137 -1.33 -13.53 7.40
N PHE A 138 -0.54 -12.95 6.52
CA PHE A 138 -0.89 -12.75 5.11
C PHE A 138 0.29 -13.13 4.19
N PRO A 139 0.60 -14.43 4.06
CA PRO A 139 1.79 -14.87 3.34
C PRO A 139 1.77 -14.61 1.83
N ALA A 140 0.59 -14.38 1.23
CA ALA A 140 0.46 -14.11 -0.19
C ALA A 140 0.47 -12.61 -0.55
N VAL A 141 0.53 -11.72 0.44
CA VAL A 141 0.74 -10.28 0.23
C VAL A 141 2.18 -10.04 -0.23
N LYS A 142 2.39 -9.01 -1.03
CA LYS A 142 3.73 -8.55 -1.41
C LYS A 142 4.02 -7.20 -0.77
N ILE A 143 5.29 -6.96 -0.42
CA ILE A 143 5.76 -5.68 0.10
C ILE A 143 6.85 -5.17 -0.82
N VAL A 144 6.77 -3.90 -1.22
CA VAL A 144 7.82 -3.18 -1.95
C VAL A 144 8.26 -2.02 -1.08
N THR A 145 9.52 -2.01 -0.69
CA THR A 145 10.12 -0.95 0.12
C THR A 145 11.45 -0.49 -0.49
N SER A 146 11.83 0.75 -0.26
CA SER A 146 13.13 1.26 -0.71
C SER A 146 14.25 0.96 0.27
N GLU A 147 13.95 0.78 1.56
CA GLU A 147 14.94 0.49 2.59
C GLU A 147 14.36 -0.43 3.66
N ILE A 148 15.23 -1.24 4.25
CA ILE A 148 14.92 -2.05 5.44
C ILE A 148 15.85 -1.60 6.56
N ASP A 149 15.26 -0.90 7.53
CA ASP A 149 15.96 -0.43 8.73
C ASP A 149 16.06 -1.53 9.80
N ARG A 150 16.87 -1.29 10.82
CA ARG A 150 17.27 -2.33 11.77
C ARG A 150 16.16 -2.76 12.70
N GLU A 151 15.49 -1.80 13.36
CA GLU A 151 14.60 -2.08 14.48
C GLU A 151 13.58 -0.97 14.73
N VAL A 152 12.61 -1.28 15.57
CA VAL A 152 11.69 -0.32 16.18
C VAL A 152 12.14 -0.04 17.61
N ASP A 153 12.31 1.23 17.96
CA ASP A 153 12.56 1.64 19.33
C ASP A 153 11.35 1.33 20.21
N GLN A 154 11.57 0.65 21.32
CA GLN A 154 10.49 0.22 22.20
C GLN A 154 9.88 1.35 23.04
N GLN A 155 10.53 2.51 23.12
CA GLN A 155 10.06 3.64 23.93
C GLN A 155 9.10 4.53 23.13
N ASP A 156 9.50 4.93 21.92
CA ASP A 156 8.72 5.84 21.09
C ASP A 156 8.07 5.16 19.86
N LEU A 157 8.34 3.86 19.67
CA LEU A 157 7.92 3.06 18.52
C LEU A 157 8.40 3.62 17.17
N GLY A 158 9.43 4.45 17.20
CA GLY A 158 10.08 5.00 16.03
C GLY A 158 11.02 3.98 15.37
N VAL A 159 11.15 4.07 14.06
CA VAL A 159 12.10 3.26 13.30
C VAL A 159 13.52 3.79 13.50
N ARG A 160 14.52 2.90 13.66
CA ARG A 160 15.93 3.24 13.81
C ARG A 160 16.78 2.56 12.74
N PRO A 161 17.69 3.30 12.04
CA PRO A 161 17.96 4.73 12.15
C PRO A 161 16.78 5.63 11.75
N GLY A 162 15.91 5.22 10.80
CA GLY A 162 14.68 5.89 10.43
C GLY A 162 14.82 7.34 9.97
N VAL A 163 13.68 8.04 9.97
CA VAL A 163 13.57 9.46 9.57
C VAL A 163 12.83 10.31 10.61
N GLY A 164 12.66 9.81 11.82
CA GLY A 164 11.85 10.46 12.86
C GLY A 164 10.35 10.30 12.62
N GLY A 165 9.54 11.19 13.18
CA GLY A 165 8.09 11.23 12.97
C GLY A 165 7.75 11.62 11.54
N PHE A 166 7.65 10.65 10.64
CA PHE A 166 7.49 10.90 9.20
C PHE A 166 6.28 11.77 8.89
N GLY A 167 5.10 11.45 9.48
CA GLY A 167 3.87 12.19 9.24
C GLY A 167 4.00 13.66 9.62
N ASP A 168 4.51 13.93 10.81
CA ASP A 168 4.64 15.28 11.34
C ASP A 168 5.65 16.10 10.53
N ARG A 169 6.77 15.48 10.18
CA ARG A 169 7.79 16.13 9.33
C ARG A 169 7.32 16.38 7.90
N TYR A 170 6.55 15.46 7.33
CA TYR A 170 6.06 15.61 5.96
C TYR A 170 4.96 16.66 5.85
N PHE A 171 4.03 16.71 6.83
CA PHE A 171 2.93 17.66 6.84
C PHE A 171 3.25 18.97 7.56
N ALA A 172 4.50 19.15 8.03
CA ALA A 172 5.01 20.37 8.67
C ALA A 172 4.24 20.78 9.94
N GLU A 173 3.97 19.81 10.81
CA GLU A 173 3.40 20.01 12.15
C GLU A 173 4.48 20.03 13.23
#